data_78b0137d10b34ff4d919722bc170ec29
#
_entry.id   78b0137d10b34ff4d919722bc170ec29
#
_cell.length_a   1.000
_cell.length_b   1.000
_cell.length_c   1.000
_cell.angle_alpha   90.00
_cell.angle_beta   90.00
_cell.angle_gamma   90.00
#
_symmetry.space_group_name_H-M   'P 1'
#
loop_
_entity.id
_entity.type
_entity.pdbx_description
1 polymer ?
#
loop_
_entity_poly.entity_id
_entity_poly.type
_entity_poly.pdbx_seq_one_letter_code
_entity_poly.pdbx_strand_id
1 'polypeptide(L)'
;ATQIGRTARVSLRVNPDVDAGTHPYISSGLKGNKIGVAHEVAVATYQRAAHLPGIEVVGIDCHIGSQITEIAPYLDALDRVLDLVEAIEATGVTLHHLDLGGGLGITYTDETPPAADVLIAQLLAKIDARGHGHREIVFEPGRSLVGNAGVLLTEVMFLKPGEQKNF
;
A
#
# COMPACT_ATOMS: atom_id res chain seq x y z
N ALA A 1 -3.12 -18.72 -16.36
CA ALA A 1 -4.58 -18.59 -16.45
C ALA A 1 -5.09 -19.29 -17.72
N THR A 2 -4.63 -18.91 -18.90
CA THR A 2 -5.12 -19.46 -20.19
C THR A 2 -4.94 -20.96 -20.31
N GLN A 3 -3.83 -21.54 -19.84
CA GLN A 3 -3.58 -23.00 -19.87
C GLN A 3 -4.62 -23.83 -19.11
N ILE A 4 -5.26 -23.25 -18.10
CA ILE A 4 -6.29 -23.90 -17.28
C ILE A 4 -7.70 -23.37 -17.61
N GLY A 5 -7.86 -22.63 -18.71
CA GLY A 5 -9.15 -22.08 -19.14
C GLY A 5 -9.77 -21.06 -18.19
N ARG A 6 -8.96 -20.34 -17.43
CA ARG A 6 -9.41 -19.34 -16.45
C ARG A 6 -8.89 -17.95 -16.79
N THR A 7 -9.60 -16.92 -16.31
CA THR A 7 -9.13 -15.53 -16.29
C THR A 7 -8.65 -15.20 -14.90
N ALA A 8 -7.47 -14.58 -14.80
CA ALA A 8 -6.95 -14.08 -13.54
C ALA A 8 -7.36 -12.61 -13.36
N ARG A 9 -8.08 -12.33 -12.29
CA ARG A 9 -8.34 -10.95 -11.84
C ARG A 9 -7.11 -10.43 -11.12
N VAL A 10 -6.58 -9.31 -11.58
CA VAL A 10 -5.32 -8.76 -11.09
C VAL A 10 -5.45 -7.30 -10.68
N SER A 11 -4.75 -6.94 -9.63
CA SER A 11 -4.44 -5.59 -9.22
C SER A 11 -2.92 -5.42 -9.30
N LEU A 12 -2.45 -4.25 -9.71
CA LEU A 12 -1.03 -3.97 -9.74
C LEU A 12 -0.67 -3.03 -8.59
N ARG A 13 0.33 -3.42 -7.82
CA ARG A 13 0.88 -2.57 -6.79
C ARG A 13 1.72 -1.47 -7.43
N VAL A 14 1.31 -0.23 -7.21
CA VAL A 14 2.04 0.96 -7.67
C VAL A 14 2.79 1.60 -6.51
N ASN A 15 3.90 2.22 -6.83
CA ASN A 15 4.65 3.00 -5.86
C ASN A 15 4.30 4.48 -6.07
N PRO A 16 3.60 5.13 -5.11
CA PRO A 16 3.15 6.51 -5.27
C PRO A 16 4.26 7.54 -5.09
N ASP A 17 5.49 7.13 -4.78
CA ASP A 17 6.64 8.01 -4.53
C ASP A 17 6.38 9.01 -3.38
N VAL A 18 5.87 8.50 -2.26
CA VAL A 18 5.61 9.25 -1.04
C VAL A 18 6.56 8.82 0.06
N ASP A 19 7.14 9.79 0.76
CA ASP A 19 7.92 9.54 1.96
C ASP A 19 6.98 9.46 3.17
N ALA A 20 6.85 8.27 3.72
CA ALA A 20 6.05 8.05 4.91
C ALA A 20 6.77 8.44 6.22
N GLY A 21 7.97 9.01 6.15
CA GLY A 21 8.76 9.39 7.33
C GLY A 21 9.15 8.21 8.22
N THR A 22 9.14 6.99 7.69
CA THR A 22 9.43 5.77 8.45
C THR A 22 10.90 5.37 8.31
N HIS A 23 11.33 4.39 9.15
CA HIS A 23 12.70 3.90 9.07
C HIS A 23 13.03 3.39 7.65
N PRO A 24 14.22 3.68 7.08
CA PRO A 24 14.57 3.33 5.69
C PRO A 24 14.36 1.85 5.31
N TYR A 25 14.51 0.93 6.27
CA TYR A 25 14.30 -0.50 6.03
C TYR A 25 12.83 -0.94 5.93
N ILE A 26 11.88 -0.09 6.33
CA ILE A 26 10.44 -0.39 6.30
C ILE A 26 9.64 0.60 5.44
N SER A 27 10.31 1.60 4.88
CA SER A 27 9.73 2.49 3.85
C SER A 27 9.56 1.72 2.53
N SER A 28 8.42 1.82 1.90
CA SER A 28 8.11 1.16 0.63
C SER A 28 7.40 2.07 -0.38
N GLY A 29 7.18 3.33 -0.04
CA GLY A 29 6.48 4.30 -0.88
C GLY A 29 7.38 5.12 -1.81
N LEU A 30 8.69 5.07 -1.65
CA LEU A 30 9.63 5.88 -2.43
C LEU A 30 10.01 5.24 -3.77
N LYS A 31 10.35 6.08 -4.75
CA LYS A 31 10.74 5.70 -6.12
C LYS A 31 11.84 4.62 -6.19
N GLY A 32 12.79 4.64 -5.28
CA GLY A 32 13.89 3.66 -5.20
C GLY A 32 13.54 2.34 -4.52
N ASN A 33 12.31 2.15 -4.09
CA ASN A 33 11.93 0.95 -3.34
C ASN A 33 11.75 -0.27 -4.25
N LYS A 34 12.09 -1.44 -3.69
CA LYS A 34 12.17 -2.72 -4.41
C LYS A 34 10.79 -3.20 -4.92
N ILE A 35 9.70 -2.81 -4.27
CA ILE A 35 8.37 -3.39 -4.49
C ILE A 35 7.46 -2.36 -5.16
N GLY A 36 6.65 -2.85 -6.10
CA GLY A 36 5.68 -2.04 -6.83
C GLY A 36 6.17 -1.54 -8.18
N VAL A 37 5.22 -1.18 -9.02
CA VAL A 37 5.47 -0.52 -10.31
C VAL A 37 5.69 0.96 -10.05
N ALA A 38 6.71 1.55 -10.66
CA ALA A 38 6.95 2.98 -10.52
C ALA A 38 5.79 3.80 -11.10
N HIS A 39 5.48 4.91 -10.44
CA HIS A 39 4.38 5.81 -10.81
C HIS A 39 4.38 6.20 -12.29
N GLU A 40 5.55 6.55 -12.82
CA GLU A 40 5.72 7.06 -14.19
C GLU A 40 5.41 6.04 -15.30
N VAL A 41 5.52 4.74 -14.98
CA VAL A 41 5.25 3.67 -15.96
C VAL A 41 3.95 2.93 -15.67
N ALA A 42 3.22 3.31 -14.62
CA ALA A 42 2.01 2.63 -14.19
C ALA A 42 0.94 2.59 -15.28
N VAL A 43 0.61 3.73 -15.90
CA VAL A 43 -0.42 3.81 -16.94
C VAL A 43 -0.12 2.87 -18.10
N ALA A 44 1.13 2.91 -18.62
CA ALA A 44 1.55 2.03 -19.72
C ALA A 44 1.51 0.54 -19.31
N THR A 45 1.82 0.24 -18.04
CA THR A 45 1.77 -1.12 -17.51
C THR A 45 0.33 -1.63 -17.43
N TYR A 46 -0.62 -0.80 -17.00
CA TYR A 46 -2.04 -1.10 -16.97
C TYR A 46 -2.62 -1.33 -18.37
N GLN A 47 -2.30 -0.45 -19.34
CA GLN A 47 -2.67 -0.64 -20.74
C GLN A 47 -2.18 -1.98 -21.29
N ARG A 48 -0.89 -2.30 -21.03
CA ARG A 48 -0.34 -3.60 -21.44
C ARG A 48 -1.04 -4.77 -20.78
N ALA A 49 -1.28 -4.70 -19.46
CA ALA A 49 -1.96 -5.76 -18.71
C ALA A 49 -3.38 -6.04 -19.25
N ALA A 50 -4.14 -4.99 -19.58
CA ALA A 50 -5.49 -5.09 -20.11
C ALA A 50 -5.55 -5.81 -21.47
N HIS A 51 -4.45 -5.86 -22.23
CA HIS A 51 -4.37 -6.55 -23.52
C HIS A 51 -3.81 -7.98 -23.41
N LEU A 52 -3.42 -8.44 -22.21
CA LEU A 52 -2.88 -9.78 -22.04
C LEU A 52 -4.00 -10.83 -21.99
N PRO A 53 -3.86 -11.95 -22.73
CA PRO A 53 -4.86 -13.01 -22.71
C PRO A 53 -4.96 -13.66 -21.32
N GLY A 54 -6.18 -13.85 -20.84
CA GLY A 54 -6.46 -14.48 -19.54
C GLY A 54 -6.16 -13.60 -18.34
N ILE A 55 -6.02 -12.28 -18.53
CA ILE A 55 -5.90 -11.27 -17.48
C ILE A 55 -7.12 -10.34 -17.53
N GLU A 56 -7.68 -10.07 -16.39
CA GLU A 56 -8.68 -9.03 -16.14
C GLU A 56 -8.11 -8.07 -15.08
N VAL A 57 -7.85 -6.85 -15.48
CA VAL A 57 -7.40 -5.80 -14.55
C VAL A 57 -8.61 -5.31 -13.78
N VAL A 58 -8.56 -5.36 -12.44
CA VAL A 58 -9.73 -5.03 -11.59
C VAL A 58 -9.47 -3.98 -10.52
N GLY A 59 -8.21 -3.63 -10.24
CA GLY A 59 -7.90 -2.68 -9.19
C GLY A 59 -6.49 -2.12 -9.25
N ILE A 60 -6.21 -1.25 -8.31
CA ILE A 60 -4.89 -0.68 -8.03
C ILE A 60 -4.57 -0.87 -6.55
N ASP A 61 -3.32 -1.17 -6.25
CA ASP A 61 -2.81 -1.39 -4.90
C ASP A 61 -1.63 -0.43 -4.63
N CYS A 62 -1.54 0.05 -3.40
CA CYS A 62 -0.36 0.74 -2.90
C CYS A 62 -0.06 0.37 -1.45
N HIS A 63 1.20 0.50 -1.05
CA HIS A 63 1.60 0.36 0.35
C HIS A 63 2.85 1.19 0.59
N ILE A 64 2.76 2.21 1.44
CA ILE A 64 3.80 3.25 1.56
C ILE A 64 4.81 3.00 2.67
N GLY A 65 4.56 2.05 3.54
CA GLY A 65 5.48 1.70 4.63
C GLY A 65 4.81 1.01 5.79
N SER A 66 5.55 0.85 6.87
CA SER A 66 5.09 0.23 8.11
C SER A 66 5.45 1.12 9.30
N GLN A 67 4.70 1.03 10.39
CA GLN A 67 4.85 1.87 11.58
C GLN A 67 4.70 3.38 11.25
N ILE A 68 3.67 3.71 10.50
CA ILE A 68 3.35 5.09 10.12
C ILE A 68 2.50 5.71 11.24
N THR A 69 2.97 6.81 11.78
CA THR A 69 2.36 7.48 12.94
C THR A 69 1.64 8.79 12.58
N GLU A 70 1.68 9.17 11.30
CA GLU A 70 1.08 10.40 10.79
C GLU A 70 0.05 10.12 9.70
N ILE A 71 -1.01 10.95 9.61
CA ILE A 71 -2.05 10.79 8.58
C ILE A 71 -1.62 11.38 7.24
N ALA A 72 -0.85 12.46 7.27
CA ALA A 72 -0.51 13.22 6.07
C ALA A 72 0.10 12.37 4.92
N PRO A 73 1.04 11.44 5.17
CA PRO A 73 1.58 10.57 4.12
C PRO A 73 0.51 9.69 3.43
N TYR A 74 -0.49 9.23 4.19
CA TYR A 74 -1.61 8.47 3.62
C TYR A 74 -2.46 9.31 2.67
N LEU A 75 -2.75 10.54 3.06
CA LEU A 75 -3.55 11.45 2.23
C LEU A 75 -2.81 11.89 0.97
N ASP A 76 -1.49 12.10 1.06
CA ASP A 76 -0.64 12.38 -0.12
C ASP A 76 -0.56 11.17 -1.06
N ALA A 77 -0.35 9.98 -0.52
CA ALA A 77 -0.34 8.76 -1.32
C ALA A 77 -1.69 8.52 -2.00
N LEU A 78 -2.79 8.76 -1.30
CA LEU A 78 -4.14 8.64 -1.86
C LEU A 78 -4.35 9.60 -3.02
N ASP A 79 -3.94 10.87 -2.91
CA ASP A 79 -4.06 11.83 -4.01
C ASP A 79 -3.35 11.31 -5.27
N ARG A 80 -2.11 10.86 -5.13
CA ARG A 80 -1.32 10.34 -6.24
C ARG A 80 -1.91 9.06 -6.84
N VAL A 81 -2.47 8.18 -6.01
CA VAL A 81 -3.16 6.97 -6.48
C VAL A 81 -4.43 7.33 -7.23
N LEU A 82 -5.23 8.29 -6.76
CA LEU A 82 -6.43 8.74 -7.46
C LEU A 82 -6.11 9.43 -8.80
N ASP A 83 -5.03 10.21 -8.86
CA ASP A 83 -4.54 10.77 -10.14
C ASP A 83 -4.17 9.66 -11.14
N LEU A 84 -3.53 8.58 -10.66
CA LEU A 84 -3.24 7.39 -11.49
C LEU A 84 -4.51 6.66 -11.92
N VAL A 85 -5.49 6.51 -11.04
CA VAL A 85 -6.79 5.89 -11.37
C VAL A 85 -7.44 6.64 -12.53
N GLU A 86 -7.54 7.97 -12.43
CA GLU A 86 -8.12 8.82 -13.46
C GLU A 86 -7.35 8.70 -14.79
N ALA A 87 -6.02 8.72 -14.73
CA ALA A 87 -5.18 8.56 -15.91
C ALA A 87 -5.30 7.17 -16.56
N ILE A 88 -5.40 6.10 -15.76
CA ILE A 88 -5.58 4.72 -16.24
C ILE A 88 -6.96 4.59 -16.89
N GLU A 89 -8.02 5.08 -16.24
CA GLU A 89 -9.39 5.00 -16.76
C GLU A 89 -9.60 5.82 -18.03
N ALA A 90 -8.89 6.93 -18.18
CA ALA A 90 -8.87 7.69 -19.44
C ALA A 90 -8.34 6.86 -20.64
N THR A 91 -7.62 5.77 -20.39
CA THR A 91 -7.18 4.82 -21.45
C THR A 91 -8.21 3.74 -21.79
N GLY A 92 -9.37 3.71 -21.12
CA GLY A 92 -10.42 2.71 -21.31
C GLY A 92 -10.32 1.48 -20.39
N VAL A 93 -9.36 1.45 -19.46
CA VAL A 93 -9.25 0.42 -18.42
C VAL A 93 -10.16 0.82 -17.26
N THR A 94 -11.02 -0.08 -16.80
CA THR A 94 -11.91 0.16 -15.65
C THR A 94 -11.34 -0.49 -14.41
N LEU A 95 -11.27 0.27 -13.31
CA LEU A 95 -10.82 -0.21 -12.00
C LEU A 95 -12.01 -0.26 -11.03
N HIS A 96 -12.19 -1.38 -10.34
CA HIS A 96 -13.32 -1.61 -9.44
C HIS A 96 -12.96 -1.37 -7.98
N HIS A 97 -11.71 -1.64 -7.58
CA HIS A 97 -11.27 -1.44 -6.20
C HIS A 97 -9.97 -0.66 -6.09
N LEU A 98 -9.81 -0.03 -4.93
CA LEU A 98 -8.60 0.63 -4.47
C LEU A 98 -8.10 -0.10 -3.22
N ASP A 99 -6.91 -0.66 -3.26
CA ASP A 99 -6.23 -1.18 -2.08
C ASP A 99 -5.23 -0.12 -1.61
N LEU A 100 -5.48 0.40 -0.43
CA LEU A 100 -4.66 1.45 0.18
C LEU A 100 -3.57 0.89 1.09
N GLY A 101 -3.43 -0.43 1.12
CA GLY A 101 -2.44 -1.13 1.92
C GLY A 101 -2.70 -1.02 3.41
N GLY A 102 -1.62 -1.09 4.16
CA GLY A 102 -1.66 -1.00 5.62
C GLY A 102 -0.64 -0.01 6.16
N GLY A 103 0.09 -0.44 7.17
CA GLY A 103 1.19 0.33 7.71
C GLY A 103 0.89 1.18 8.93
N LEU A 104 -0.39 1.29 9.35
CA LEU A 104 -0.74 2.02 10.56
C LEU A 104 0.04 1.49 11.76
N GLY A 105 0.73 2.43 12.43
CA GLY A 105 1.61 2.15 13.56
C GLY A 105 0.88 1.79 14.83
N ILE A 106 1.66 1.31 15.80
CA ILE A 106 1.26 1.13 17.20
C ILE A 106 2.25 1.82 18.10
N THR A 107 1.88 2.03 19.34
CA THR A 107 2.78 2.52 20.39
C THR A 107 3.71 1.39 20.84
N TYR A 108 5.01 1.59 20.74
CA TYR A 108 6.04 0.74 21.34
C TYR A 108 6.62 1.36 22.59
N THR A 109 6.85 2.66 22.57
CA THR A 109 7.40 3.46 23.68
C THR A 109 6.56 4.69 23.94
N ASP A 110 6.68 5.72 23.12
CA ASP A 110 6.06 7.03 23.24
C ASP A 110 5.36 7.52 21.95
N GLU A 111 5.30 6.66 20.93
CA GLU A 111 4.60 7.00 19.71
C GLU A 111 3.09 7.13 19.95
N THR A 112 2.47 8.07 19.27
CA THR A 112 1.01 8.31 19.31
C THR A 112 0.42 8.24 17.90
N PRO A 113 0.31 7.04 17.32
CA PRO A 113 -0.29 6.87 16.00
C PRO A 113 -1.77 7.31 16.03
N PRO A 114 -2.32 7.77 14.90
CA PRO A 114 -3.72 8.13 14.82
C PRO A 114 -4.61 6.91 15.08
N ALA A 115 -5.77 7.13 15.64
CA ALA A 115 -6.78 6.10 15.76
C ALA A 115 -7.24 5.64 14.36
N ALA A 116 -7.50 4.35 14.20
CA ALA A 116 -7.82 3.76 12.90
C ALA A 116 -9.09 4.36 12.27
N ASP A 117 -10.10 4.63 13.08
CA ASP A 117 -11.35 5.25 12.65
C ASP A 117 -11.14 6.67 12.11
N VAL A 118 -10.26 7.47 12.74
CA VAL A 118 -9.90 8.82 12.29
C VAL A 118 -9.18 8.77 10.94
N LEU A 119 -8.20 7.87 10.79
CA LEU A 119 -7.50 7.68 9.52
C LEU A 119 -8.47 7.26 8.41
N ILE A 120 -9.26 6.22 8.65
CA ILE A 120 -10.20 5.68 7.66
C ILE A 120 -11.24 6.72 7.27
N ALA A 121 -11.81 7.47 8.23
CA ALA A 121 -12.77 8.51 7.94
C ALA A 121 -12.22 9.60 7.01
N GLN A 122 -10.97 10.03 7.21
CA GLN A 122 -10.33 11.03 6.36
C GLN A 122 -10.04 10.50 4.95
N LEU A 123 -9.60 9.24 4.83
CA LEU A 123 -9.37 8.61 3.54
C LEU A 123 -10.67 8.46 2.75
N LEU A 124 -11.74 7.95 3.38
CA LEU A 124 -13.03 7.79 2.73
C LEU A 124 -13.63 9.13 2.32
N ALA A 125 -13.54 10.16 3.17
CA ALA A 125 -14.03 11.50 2.83
C ALA A 125 -13.31 12.08 1.60
N LYS A 126 -11.99 11.85 1.46
CA LYS A 126 -11.22 12.29 0.30
C LYS A 126 -11.61 11.50 -0.96
N ILE A 127 -11.80 10.18 -0.85
CA ILE A 127 -12.26 9.32 -1.95
C ILE A 127 -13.63 9.79 -2.47
N ASP A 128 -14.56 10.05 -1.56
CA ASP A 128 -15.90 10.57 -1.90
C ASP A 128 -15.82 11.94 -2.57
N ALA A 129 -15.03 12.85 -2.03
CA ALA A 129 -14.84 14.19 -2.58
C ALA A 129 -14.26 14.19 -4.01
N ARG A 130 -13.44 13.16 -4.35
CA ARG A 130 -12.89 12.94 -5.70
C ARG A 130 -13.84 12.13 -6.62
N GLY A 131 -15.04 11.75 -6.15
CA GLY A 131 -16.05 11.02 -6.94
C GLY A 131 -15.81 9.51 -7.06
N HIS A 132 -14.92 8.95 -6.23
CA HIS A 132 -14.56 7.54 -6.27
C HIS A 132 -15.24 6.67 -5.19
N GLY A 133 -16.20 7.21 -4.42
CA GLY A 133 -16.89 6.52 -3.34
C GLY A 133 -17.72 5.30 -3.76
N HIS A 134 -17.92 5.08 -5.05
CA HIS A 134 -18.58 3.89 -5.59
C HIS A 134 -17.69 2.65 -5.66
N ARG A 135 -16.38 2.78 -5.38
CA ARG A 135 -15.40 1.69 -5.46
C ARG A 135 -15.34 0.90 -4.18
N GLU A 136 -14.95 -0.36 -4.30
CA GLU A 136 -14.54 -1.16 -3.16
C GLU A 136 -13.21 -0.66 -2.63
N ILE A 137 -13.13 -0.40 -1.33
CA ILE A 137 -11.92 0.06 -0.66
C ILE A 137 -11.37 -1.07 0.20
N VAL A 138 -10.12 -1.42 -0.03
CA VAL A 138 -9.40 -2.47 0.68
C VAL A 138 -8.32 -1.85 1.55
N PHE A 139 -8.18 -2.37 2.77
CA PHE A 139 -7.09 -2.06 3.69
C PHE A 139 -6.39 -3.34 4.13
N GLU A 140 -5.10 -3.27 4.37
CA GLU A 140 -4.26 -4.40 4.81
C GLU A 140 -3.67 -4.18 6.22
N PRO A 141 -4.48 -4.01 7.28
CA PRO A 141 -4.00 -3.70 8.62
C PRO A 141 -3.38 -4.95 9.25
N GLY A 142 -2.07 -5.01 9.31
CA GLY A 142 -1.34 -6.09 10.00
C GLY A 142 -1.00 -5.71 11.43
N ARG A 143 0.00 -4.83 11.60
CA ARG A 143 0.54 -4.42 12.90
C ARG A 143 -0.51 -3.86 13.85
N SER A 144 -1.38 -2.98 13.39
CA SER A 144 -2.43 -2.36 14.20
C SER A 144 -3.47 -3.34 14.73
N LEU A 145 -3.67 -4.48 14.07
CA LEU A 145 -4.57 -5.55 14.55
C LEU A 145 -3.88 -6.49 15.55
N VAL A 146 -2.67 -6.94 15.26
CA VAL A 146 -2.07 -8.06 16.00
C VAL A 146 -0.84 -7.67 16.84
N GLY A 147 -0.30 -6.46 16.69
CA GLY A 147 0.94 -6.05 17.37
C GLY A 147 0.85 -6.12 18.89
N ASN A 148 -0.32 -5.83 19.47
CA ASN A 148 -0.56 -5.89 20.91
C ASN A 148 -1.29 -7.18 21.33
N ALA A 149 -1.53 -8.13 20.41
CA ALA A 149 -2.32 -9.33 20.69
C ALA A 149 -1.47 -10.53 21.10
N GLY A 150 -0.14 -10.42 21.02
CA GLY A 150 0.74 -11.54 21.32
C GLY A 150 2.21 -11.15 21.45
N VAL A 151 3.02 -12.14 21.76
CA VAL A 151 4.49 -12.03 21.88
C VAL A 151 5.15 -13.10 21.04
N LEU A 152 6.34 -12.80 20.51
CA LEU A 152 7.21 -13.76 19.90
C LEU A 152 8.21 -14.26 20.95
N LEU A 153 8.10 -15.54 21.34
CA LEU A 153 9.08 -16.18 22.17
C LEU A 153 10.15 -16.85 21.32
N THR A 154 11.42 -16.53 21.59
CA THR A 154 12.56 -17.09 20.86
C THR A 154 13.73 -17.32 21.79
N GLU A 155 14.65 -18.18 21.39
CA GLU A 155 15.91 -18.43 22.09
C GLU A 155 17.06 -17.77 21.35
N VAL A 156 17.99 -17.15 22.11
CA VAL A 156 19.22 -16.62 21.54
C VAL A 156 20.18 -17.79 21.30
N MET A 157 20.35 -18.21 20.06
CA MET A 157 21.24 -19.31 19.70
C MET A 157 22.69 -18.86 19.52
N PHE A 158 22.90 -17.65 18.99
CA PHE A 158 24.23 -17.11 18.70
C PHE A 158 24.30 -15.62 19.03
N LEU A 159 25.48 -15.20 19.48
CA LEU A 159 25.80 -13.80 19.68
C LEU A 159 26.89 -13.39 18.71
N LYS A 160 26.69 -12.35 17.94
CA LYS A 160 27.69 -11.71 17.09
C LYS A 160 28.04 -10.36 17.68
N PRO A 161 29.17 -10.19 18.39
CA PRO A 161 29.60 -8.88 18.87
C PRO A 161 29.89 -7.93 17.69
N GLY A 162 29.48 -6.70 17.83
CA GLY A 162 29.78 -5.62 16.90
C GLY A 162 30.19 -4.35 17.65
N GLU A 163 30.85 -3.42 16.97
CA GLU A 163 31.34 -2.19 17.61
C GLU A 163 30.22 -1.26 18.11
N GLN A 164 29.09 -1.23 17.41
CA GLN A 164 27.97 -0.35 17.76
C GLN A 164 26.78 -1.09 18.37
N LYS A 165 26.58 -2.34 18.00
CA LYS A 165 25.51 -3.21 18.53
C LYS A 165 25.87 -4.69 18.36
N ASN A 166 25.28 -5.51 19.22
CA ASN A 166 25.35 -6.97 19.10
C ASN A 166 24.15 -7.50 18.29
N PHE A 167 24.39 -8.57 17.59
CA PHE A 167 23.36 -9.27 16.80
C PHE A 167 23.19 -10.69 17.33
#